data_0d9003a2f43127325da8826d6eaf8e05
#
_entry.id   0d9003a2f43127325da8826d6eaf8e05
#
_cell.length_a   1.000
_cell.length_b   1.000
_cell.length_c   1.000
_cell.angle_alpha   90.00
_cell.angle_beta   90.00
_cell.angle_gamma   90.00
#
_symmetry.space_group_name_H-M   'P 1'
#
loop_
_entity.id
_entity.type
_entity.pdbx_description
1 polymer ?
#
loop_
_entity_poly.entity_id
_entity_poly.type
_entity_poly.pdbx_seq_one_letter_code
_entity_poly.pdbx_strand_id
1 'polypeptide(L)'
;HAYRVAVDYRDDILVEKYLPGHDYRLLVIGDKLIAAARRDPPLVIGDGTHTVRELVGIVNSDPRRSDGHATSLTKIRFDEIALARLAEQGYNADTIPPRGTRVVLRNNANLSTGGTASDVTDDVHPELAACAVAAAQTVGLDICGIDVVCDTMLKPLEDQGGGIVEVNAAPGLRMHLAPSFGKGRAVGEAIVNMMFPDGD
;
A
#
# COMPACT_ATOMS: atom_id res chain seq x y z
N HIS A 1 5.29 13.78 21.81
CA HIS A 1 5.82 14.72 20.81
C HIS A 1 4.80 14.95 19.68
N ALA A 2 4.34 13.92 18.98
CA ALA A 2 3.41 14.03 17.85
C ALA A 2 2.12 14.82 18.17
N TYR A 3 1.51 14.60 19.35
CA TYR A 3 0.34 15.36 19.80
C TYR A 3 0.59 16.88 19.81
N ARG A 4 1.73 17.33 20.36
CA ARG A 4 2.08 18.75 20.40
C ARG A 4 2.25 19.38 19.02
N VAL A 5 2.79 18.61 18.07
CA VAL A 5 2.91 19.06 16.68
C VAL A 5 1.54 19.14 16.02
N ALA A 6 0.66 18.16 16.26
CA ALA A 6 -0.67 18.12 15.66
C ALA A 6 -1.56 19.28 16.14
N VAL A 7 -1.51 19.64 17.43
CA VAL A 7 -2.28 20.77 18.03
C VAL A 7 -1.93 22.11 17.35
N ASP A 8 -0.71 22.28 16.86
CA ASP A 8 -0.30 23.52 16.16
C ASP A 8 -1.05 23.71 14.83
N TYR A 9 -1.67 22.64 14.28
CA TYR A 9 -2.45 22.68 13.04
C TYR A 9 -3.96 22.71 13.26
N ARG A 10 -4.46 22.00 14.29
CA ARG A 10 -5.90 21.93 14.62
C ARG A 10 -6.10 21.59 16.09
N ASP A 11 -7.19 22.12 16.68
CA ASP A 11 -7.57 21.84 18.07
C ASP A 11 -8.21 20.45 18.22
N ASP A 12 -8.91 19.97 17.19
CA ASP A 12 -9.53 18.64 17.13
C ASP A 12 -8.54 17.61 16.55
N ILE A 13 -8.03 16.73 17.39
CA ILE A 13 -7.03 15.72 17.04
C ILE A 13 -7.59 14.33 17.27
N LEU A 14 -7.49 13.48 16.24
CA LEU A 14 -7.79 12.06 16.35
C LEU A 14 -6.56 11.31 16.89
N VAL A 15 -6.76 10.55 17.96
CA VAL A 15 -5.76 9.66 18.54
C VAL A 15 -6.23 8.23 18.36
N GLU A 16 -5.49 7.46 17.58
CA GLU A 16 -5.83 6.09 17.24
C GLU A 16 -4.83 5.09 17.79
N LYS A 17 -5.26 3.83 17.93
CA LYS A 17 -4.35 2.75 18.28
C LYS A 17 -3.39 2.51 17.10
N TYR A 18 -2.10 2.48 17.39
CA TYR A 18 -1.12 2.04 16.40
C TYR A 18 -1.23 0.54 16.16
N LEU A 19 -1.39 0.15 14.89
CA LEU A 19 -1.39 -1.23 14.45
C LEU A 19 -0.03 -1.55 13.81
N PRO A 20 0.74 -2.49 14.37
CA PRO A 20 1.97 -2.95 13.72
C PRO A 20 1.65 -3.89 12.55
N GLY A 21 2.56 -3.99 11.58
CA GLY A 21 2.42 -4.91 10.46
C GLY A 21 2.63 -4.27 9.10
N HIS A 22 2.12 -4.93 8.09
CA HIS A 22 2.15 -4.49 6.70
C HIS A 22 0.82 -3.87 6.29
N ASP A 23 0.88 -2.93 5.36
CA ASP A 23 -0.30 -2.34 4.72
C ASP A 23 -0.84 -3.24 3.62
N TYR A 24 -2.13 -3.54 3.67
CA TYR A 24 -2.82 -4.29 2.63
C TYR A 24 -4.03 -3.50 2.11
N ARG A 25 -4.30 -3.64 0.82
CA ARG A 25 -5.53 -3.18 0.18
C ARG A 25 -6.30 -4.40 -0.30
N LEU A 26 -7.49 -4.60 0.23
CA LEU A 26 -8.43 -5.64 -0.17
C LEU A 26 -9.53 -5.01 -1.02
N LEU A 27 -9.79 -5.56 -2.20
CA LEU A 27 -10.85 -5.09 -3.09
C LEU A 27 -12.07 -5.99 -2.95
N VAL A 28 -13.16 -5.41 -2.49
CA VAL A 28 -14.47 -6.06 -2.40
C VAL A 28 -15.35 -5.54 -3.53
N ILE A 29 -16.02 -6.46 -4.23
CA ILE A 29 -17.00 -6.16 -5.28
C ILE A 29 -18.22 -7.04 -5.02
N GLY A 30 -19.38 -6.39 -4.78
CA GLY A 30 -20.58 -7.05 -4.32
C GLY A 30 -20.38 -7.72 -2.96
N ASP A 31 -20.57 -9.01 -2.92
CA ASP A 31 -20.45 -9.86 -1.74
C ASP A 31 -19.14 -10.67 -1.68
N LYS A 32 -18.13 -10.29 -2.48
CA LYS A 32 -16.88 -11.07 -2.63
C LYS A 32 -15.63 -10.24 -2.52
N LEU A 33 -14.63 -10.82 -1.86
CA LEU A 33 -13.24 -10.39 -2.01
C LEU A 33 -12.73 -10.83 -3.38
N ILE A 34 -12.34 -9.87 -4.22
CA ILE A 34 -11.88 -10.13 -5.59
C ILE A 34 -10.36 -10.10 -5.70
N ALA A 35 -9.71 -9.21 -4.98
CA ALA A 35 -8.26 -9.09 -5.01
C ALA A 35 -7.72 -8.53 -3.70
N ALA A 36 -6.48 -8.89 -3.39
CA ALA A 36 -5.72 -8.31 -2.28
C ALA A 36 -4.29 -7.98 -2.69
N ALA A 37 -3.80 -6.85 -2.26
CA ALA A 37 -2.43 -6.41 -2.53
C ALA A 37 -1.75 -5.96 -1.23
N ARG A 38 -0.53 -6.43 -0.97
CA ARG A 38 0.35 -5.82 0.02
C ARG A 38 0.98 -4.59 -0.59
N ARG A 39 0.93 -3.48 0.13
CA ARG A 39 1.56 -2.23 -0.25
C ARG A 39 2.84 -2.05 0.56
N ASP A 40 3.93 -1.81 -0.14
CA ASP A 40 5.21 -1.49 0.48
C ASP A 40 5.57 -0.02 0.22
N PRO A 41 6.09 0.72 1.21
CA PRO A 41 6.52 2.09 1.03
C PRO A 41 7.68 2.17 0.03
N PRO A 42 7.92 3.33 -0.59
CA PRO A 42 9.08 3.52 -1.44
C PRO A 42 10.36 3.30 -0.63
N LEU A 43 11.21 2.42 -1.11
CA LEU A 43 12.47 2.06 -0.50
C LEU A 43 13.54 1.75 -1.56
N VAL A 44 14.79 1.77 -1.14
CA VAL A 44 15.92 1.23 -1.91
C VAL A 44 16.64 0.17 -1.08
N ILE A 45 17.32 -0.73 -1.78
CA ILE A 45 18.18 -1.76 -1.15
C ILE A 45 19.62 -1.37 -1.36
N GLY A 46 20.37 -1.23 -0.28
CA GLY A 46 21.80 -0.99 -0.32
C GLY A 46 22.52 -2.09 -1.07
N ASP A 47 23.48 -1.74 -1.91
CA ASP A 47 24.35 -2.67 -2.62
C ASP A 47 25.81 -2.59 -2.15
N GLY A 48 26.12 -1.67 -1.23
CA GLY A 48 27.46 -1.42 -0.69
C GLY A 48 28.34 -0.61 -1.63
N THR A 49 27.79 -0.03 -2.71
CA THR A 49 28.57 0.66 -3.75
C THR A 49 27.99 2.03 -4.10
N HIS A 50 26.66 2.12 -4.27
CA HIS A 50 25.99 3.33 -4.67
C HIS A 50 25.42 4.08 -3.47
N THR A 51 25.40 5.39 -3.57
CA THR A 51 24.72 6.28 -2.61
C THR A 51 23.21 6.08 -2.65
N VAL A 52 22.48 6.50 -1.60
CA VAL A 52 21.01 6.45 -1.59
C VAL A 52 20.43 7.18 -2.80
N ARG A 53 20.97 8.34 -3.15
CA ARG A 53 20.55 9.13 -4.33
C ARG A 53 20.70 8.35 -5.63
N GLU A 54 21.83 7.69 -5.84
CA GLU A 54 22.09 6.87 -7.02
C GLU A 54 21.17 5.65 -7.06
N LEU A 55 20.95 4.99 -5.93
CA LEU A 55 20.02 3.86 -5.83
C LEU A 55 18.57 4.27 -6.18
N VAL A 56 18.13 5.46 -5.75
CA VAL A 56 16.83 6.01 -6.17
C VAL A 56 16.79 6.25 -7.69
N GLY A 57 17.88 6.78 -8.25
CA GLY A 57 18.02 6.96 -9.71
C GLY A 57 17.92 5.63 -10.46
N ILE A 58 18.60 4.59 -9.97
CA ILE A 58 18.55 3.23 -10.54
C ILE A 58 17.12 2.67 -10.48
N VAL A 59 16.45 2.75 -9.34
CA VAL A 59 15.06 2.30 -9.20
C VAL A 59 14.12 3.08 -10.11
N ASN A 60 14.32 4.38 -10.25
CA ASN A 60 13.50 5.25 -11.11
C ASN A 60 13.78 5.09 -12.61
N SER A 61 14.87 4.41 -12.99
CA SER A 61 15.16 4.08 -14.38
C SER A 61 14.36 2.89 -14.93
N ASP A 62 13.61 2.17 -14.06
CA ASP A 62 12.68 1.13 -14.49
C ASP A 62 11.64 1.73 -15.47
N PRO A 63 11.52 1.22 -16.72
CA PRO A 63 10.61 1.77 -17.72
C PRO A 63 9.13 1.72 -17.30
N ARG A 64 8.79 0.90 -16.32
CA ARG A 64 7.45 0.86 -15.71
C ARG A 64 7.16 2.07 -14.80
N ARG A 65 8.19 2.88 -14.47
CA ARG A 65 8.06 4.07 -13.60
C ARG A 65 7.99 5.35 -14.41
N SER A 66 6.97 6.15 -14.15
CA SER A 66 6.84 7.50 -14.72
C SER A 66 6.38 8.51 -13.68
N ASP A 67 6.42 9.77 -14.06
CA ASP A 67 5.79 10.83 -13.28
C ASP A 67 4.27 10.76 -13.48
N GLY A 68 3.52 10.75 -12.37
CA GLY A 68 2.05 10.65 -12.41
C GLY A 68 1.53 9.23 -12.63
N HIS A 69 0.45 9.11 -13.42
CA HIS A 69 -0.32 7.88 -13.57
C HIS A 69 -0.25 7.23 -14.96
N ALA A 70 0.73 7.61 -15.79
CA ALA A 70 0.84 7.14 -17.17
C ALA A 70 1.31 5.68 -17.28
N THR A 71 2.07 5.18 -16.31
CA THR A 71 2.59 3.81 -16.27
C THR A 71 2.16 3.05 -15.02
N SER A 72 2.50 1.76 -14.92
CA SER A 72 2.09 0.90 -13.80
C SER A 72 2.71 1.31 -12.45
N LEU A 73 3.87 1.96 -12.46
CA LEU A 73 4.57 2.43 -11.25
C LEU A 73 4.81 3.93 -11.33
N THR A 74 4.85 4.57 -10.17
CA THR A 74 5.25 5.97 -10.04
C THR A 74 6.72 6.05 -9.60
N LYS A 75 7.43 7.06 -10.07
CA LYS A 75 8.80 7.34 -9.62
C LYS A 75 8.82 7.65 -8.13
N ILE A 76 9.86 7.19 -7.45
CA ILE A 76 10.15 7.57 -6.08
C ILE A 76 10.50 9.06 -6.07
N ARG A 77 9.76 9.84 -5.30
CA ARG A 77 10.07 11.26 -5.07
C ARG A 77 11.18 11.38 -4.04
N PHE A 78 12.27 12.02 -4.44
CA PHE A 78 13.43 12.26 -3.57
C PHE A 78 13.45 13.73 -3.12
N ASP A 79 12.48 14.06 -2.28
CA ASP A 79 12.20 15.40 -1.77
C ASP A 79 12.56 15.52 -0.26
N GLU A 80 12.23 16.67 0.34
CA GLU A 80 12.52 16.96 1.75
C GLU A 80 11.94 15.91 2.72
N ILE A 81 10.77 15.31 2.39
CA ILE A 81 10.16 14.25 3.21
C ILE A 81 11.02 12.99 3.16
N ALA A 82 11.54 12.63 1.98
CA ALA A 82 12.45 11.51 1.85
C ALA A 82 13.77 11.76 2.58
N LEU A 83 14.32 12.98 2.50
CA LEU A 83 15.54 13.36 3.22
C LEU A 83 15.36 13.33 4.75
N ALA A 84 14.23 13.84 5.25
CA ALA A 84 13.91 13.77 6.68
C ALA A 84 13.79 12.30 7.14
N ARG A 85 13.13 11.44 6.35
CA ARG A 85 13.02 10.02 6.65
C ARG A 85 14.36 9.28 6.64
N LEU A 86 15.29 9.67 5.77
CA LEU A 86 16.66 9.16 5.77
C LEU A 86 17.39 9.54 7.06
N ALA A 87 17.29 10.80 7.49
CA ALA A 87 17.94 11.30 8.69
C ALA A 87 17.48 10.53 9.95
N GLU A 88 16.18 10.20 10.06
CA GLU A 88 15.65 9.37 11.15
C GLU A 88 16.28 7.97 11.21
N GLN A 89 16.73 7.43 10.07
CA GLN A 89 17.39 6.15 9.96
C GLN A 89 18.93 6.25 10.08
N GLY A 90 19.48 7.44 10.30
CA GLY A 90 20.92 7.70 10.36
C GLY A 90 21.60 7.77 8.99
N TYR A 91 20.82 7.99 7.91
CA TYR A 91 21.31 8.11 6.54
C TYR A 91 21.15 9.55 6.01
N ASN A 92 21.84 9.83 4.93
CA ASN A 92 21.62 11.01 4.09
C ASN A 92 21.68 10.59 2.60
N ALA A 93 21.50 11.55 1.70
CA ALA A 93 21.47 11.30 0.26
C ALA A 93 22.74 10.65 -0.30
N ASP A 94 23.88 10.99 0.29
CA ASP A 94 25.22 10.61 -0.19
C ASP A 94 25.80 9.41 0.60
N THR A 95 25.04 8.87 1.57
CA THR A 95 25.41 7.67 2.31
C THR A 95 25.36 6.44 1.38
N ILE A 96 26.34 5.56 1.47
CA ILE A 96 26.38 4.25 0.81
C ILE A 96 25.87 3.21 1.81
N PRO A 97 24.62 2.71 1.67
CA PRO A 97 24.10 1.71 2.59
C PRO A 97 24.76 0.35 2.37
N PRO A 98 25.04 -0.43 3.43
CA PRO A 98 25.55 -1.78 3.29
C PRO A 98 24.64 -2.66 2.41
N ARG A 99 25.25 -3.64 1.74
CA ARG A 99 24.51 -4.58 0.88
C ARG A 99 23.38 -5.28 1.65
N GLY A 100 22.18 -5.28 1.06
CA GLY A 100 20.97 -5.88 1.62
C GLY A 100 20.21 -4.99 2.62
N THR A 101 20.77 -3.83 2.99
CA THR A 101 20.09 -2.91 3.90
C THR A 101 18.88 -2.29 3.22
N ARG A 102 17.71 -2.37 3.86
CA ARG A 102 16.48 -1.68 3.41
C ARG A 102 16.50 -0.25 3.91
N VAL A 103 16.46 0.70 3.01
CA VAL A 103 16.41 2.14 3.31
C VAL A 103 15.05 2.67 2.86
N VAL A 104 14.18 2.99 3.81
CA VAL A 104 12.81 3.44 3.56
C VAL A 104 12.80 4.95 3.34
N LEU A 105 12.12 5.40 2.29
CA LEU A 105 12.09 6.81 1.89
C LEU A 105 10.80 7.54 2.30
N ARG A 106 9.76 6.81 2.69
CA ARG A 106 8.50 7.36 3.21
C ARG A 106 7.86 6.39 4.19
N ASN A 107 7.04 6.91 5.11
CA ASN A 107 6.30 6.08 6.08
C ASN A 107 5.00 5.50 5.48
N ASN A 108 4.44 6.12 4.44
CA ASN A 108 3.24 5.63 3.78
C ASN A 108 3.57 4.73 2.59
N ALA A 109 2.71 3.76 2.33
CA ALA A 109 2.83 2.80 1.24
C ALA A 109 2.04 3.22 -0.02
N ASN A 110 1.86 4.53 -0.25
CA ASN A 110 1.11 5.03 -1.38
C ASN A 110 1.86 4.80 -2.70
N LEU A 111 1.18 4.18 -3.67
CA LEU A 111 1.75 3.97 -5.01
C LEU A 111 2.07 5.29 -5.72
N SER A 112 1.29 6.35 -5.47
CA SER A 112 1.49 7.68 -6.04
C SER A 112 2.79 8.37 -5.62
N THR A 113 3.47 7.87 -4.59
CA THR A 113 4.74 8.38 -4.09
C THR A 113 5.93 7.46 -4.36
N GLY A 114 5.71 6.41 -5.16
CA GLY A 114 6.75 5.46 -5.54
C GLY A 114 6.71 4.13 -4.78
N GLY A 115 5.69 3.90 -3.96
CA GLY A 115 5.45 2.60 -3.32
C GLY A 115 5.18 1.49 -4.34
N THR A 116 5.21 0.25 -3.87
CA THR A 116 4.95 -0.95 -4.69
C THR A 116 3.76 -1.73 -4.16
N ALA A 117 3.17 -2.56 -5.01
CA ALA A 117 2.10 -3.48 -4.65
C ALA A 117 2.48 -4.91 -5.06
N SER A 118 2.27 -5.84 -4.15
CA SER A 118 2.43 -7.28 -4.42
C SER A 118 1.07 -7.96 -4.32
N ASP A 119 0.70 -8.71 -5.34
CA ASP A 119 -0.52 -9.51 -5.29
C ASP A 119 -0.39 -10.61 -4.21
N VAL A 120 -1.38 -10.66 -3.32
CA VAL A 120 -1.48 -11.64 -2.22
C VAL A 120 -2.89 -12.22 -2.14
N THR A 121 -3.64 -12.14 -3.24
CA THR A 121 -5.06 -12.56 -3.29
C THR A 121 -5.25 -14.01 -2.88
N ASP A 122 -4.37 -14.90 -3.37
CA ASP A 122 -4.48 -16.33 -3.12
C ASP A 122 -4.08 -16.72 -1.67
N ASP A 123 -3.47 -15.79 -0.92
CA ASP A 123 -2.99 -15.99 0.45
C ASP A 123 -4.01 -15.54 1.51
N VAL A 124 -5.14 -14.94 1.10
CA VAL A 124 -6.09 -14.34 2.05
C VAL A 124 -6.88 -15.43 2.79
N HIS A 125 -6.74 -15.43 4.11
CA HIS A 125 -7.50 -16.32 4.98
C HIS A 125 -9.02 -16.08 4.82
N PRO A 126 -9.85 -17.14 4.78
CA PRO A 126 -11.30 -17.00 4.56
C PRO A 126 -12.00 -16.07 5.57
N GLU A 127 -11.65 -16.12 6.83
CA GLU A 127 -12.22 -15.24 7.86
C GLU A 127 -11.83 -13.76 7.64
N LEU A 128 -10.61 -13.50 7.17
CA LEU A 128 -10.18 -12.15 6.83
C LEU A 128 -10.95 -11.64 5.60
N ALA A 129 -11.17 -12.49 4.59
CA ALA A 129 -12.01 -12.16 3.44
C ALA A 129 -13.45 -11.86 3.86
N ALA A 130 -14.03 -12.68 4.74
CA ALA A 130 -15.37 -12.46 5.28
C ALA A 130 -15.46 -11.15 6.09
N CYS A 131 -14.45 -10.84 6.87
CA CYS A 131 -14.35 -9.58 7.62
C CYS A 131 -14.34 -8.36 6.69
N ALA A 132 -13.57 -8.42 5.58
CA ALA A 132 -13.54 -7.35 4.58
C ALA A 132 -14.91 -7.15 3.90
N VAL A 133 -15.59 -8.23 3.54
CA VAL A 133 -16.95 -8.17 2.97
C VAL A 133 -17.94 -7.57 3.97
N ALA A 134 -17.88 -8.01 5.23
CA ALA A 134 -18.75 -7.46 6.28
C ALA A 134 -18.52 -5.96 6.49
N ALA A 135 -17.27 -5.48 6.42
CA ALA A 135 -16.96 -4.05 6.50
C ALA A 135 -17.56 -3.27 5.32
N ALA A 136 -17.46 -3.81 4.09
CA ALA A 136 -18.07 -3.21 2.91
C ALA A 136 -19.59 -3.08 3.05
N GLN A 137 -20.25 -4.15 3.49
CA GLN A 137 -21.70 -4.19 3.72
C GLN A 137 -22.14 -3.24 4.83
N THR A 138 -21.37 -3.12 5.92
CA THR A 138 -21.66 -2.21 7.04
C THR A 138 -21.67 -0.75 6.59
N VAL A 139 -20.75 -0.37 5.68
CA VAL A 139 -20.67 0.97 5.09
C VAL A 139 -21.69 1.15 3.95
N GLY A 140 -22.18 0.06 3.35
CA GLY A 140 -23.15 0.08 2.24
C GLY A 140 -22.48 0.40 0.90
N LEU A 141 -21.29 -0.15 0.65
CA LEU A 141 -20.56 0.04 -0.60
C LEU A 141 -20.45 -1.29 -1.38
N ASP A 142 -20.93 -1.28 -2.62
CA ASP A 142 -20.83 -2.44 -3.53
C ASP A 142 -19.43 -2.61 -4.14
N ILE A 143 -18.68 -1.52 -4.29
CA ILE A 143 -17.29 -1.53 -4.76
C ILE A 143 -16.45 -0.69 -3.82
N CYS A 144 -15.55 -1.32 -3.08
CA CYS A 144 -14.71 -0.60 -2.14
C CYS A 144 -13.34 -1.26 -1.94
N GLY A 145 -12.41 -0.43 -1.50
CA GLY A 145 -11.09 -0.86 -1.06
C GLY A 145 -10.98 -0.79 0.45
N ILE A 146 -10.71 -1.93 1.07
CA ILE A 146 -10.53 -2.04 2.52
C ILE A 146 -9.03 -1.96 2.83
N ASP A 147 -8.63 -0.99 3.61
CA ASP A 147 -7.26 -0.87 4.11
C ASP A 147 -7.13 -1.66 5.41
N VAL A 148 -6.19 -2.59 5.43
CA VAL A 148 -5.92 -3.48 6.55
C VAL A 148 -4.46 -3.39 6.93
N VAL A 149 -4.19 -3.34 8.24
CA VAL A 149 -2.82 -3.47 8.77
C VAL A 149 -2.75 -4.74 9.60
N CYS A 150 -1.84 -5.65 9.23
CA CYS A 150 -1.58 -6.89 9.95
C CYS A 150 -0.23 -7.50 9.50
N ASP A 151 0.23 -8.53 10.20
CA ASP A 151 1.50 -9.19 9.87
C ASP A 151 1.40 -10.02 8.58
N THR A 152 0.27 -10.72 8.38
CA THR A 152 0.10 -11.63 7.24
C THR A 152 -1.37 -11.75 6.83
N MET A 153 -1.62 -12.08 5.56
CA MET A 153 -2.96 -12.43 5.06
C MET A 153 -3.37 -13.87 5.40
N LEU A 154 -2.44 -14.72 5.87
CA LEU A 154 -2.64 -16.16 6.11
C LEU A 154 -3.38 -16.49 7.42
N LYS A 155 -3.71 -15.49 8.24
CA LYS A 155 -4.34 -15.66 9.56
C LYS A 155 -5.50 -14.68 9.75
N PRO A 156 -6.48 -14.98 10.61
CA PRO A 156 -7.49 -14.02 11.04
C PRO A 156 -6.85 -12.76 11.65
N LEU A 157 -7.53 -11.61 11.54
CA LEU A 157 -7.04 -10.34 12.11
C LEU A 157 -6.91 -10.40 13.62
N GLU A 158 -7.82 -11.07 14.29
CA GLU A 158 -7.87 -11.19 15.76
C GLU A 158 -6.64 -11.93 16.32
N ASP A 159 -6.17 -12.96 15.60
CA ASP A 159 -5.03 -13.79 16.03
C ASP A 159 -3.67 -13.07 15.94
N GLN A 160 -3.61 -11.93 15.25
CA GLN A 160 -2.37 -11.19 15.00
C GLN A 160 -2.44 -9.72 15.45
N GLY A 161 -3.53 -9.31 16.11
CA GLY A 161 -3.71 -7.95 16.56
C GLY A 161 -3.80 -6.92 15.41
N GLY A 162 -4.16 -7.38 14.22
CA GLY A 162 -4.40 -6.56 13.05
C GLY A 162 -5.73 -5.83 13.11
N GLY A 163 -6.01 -4.99 12.11
CA GLY A 163 -7.27 -4.26 12.06
C GLY A 163 -7.56 -3.65 10.69
N ILE A 164 -8.84 -3.36 10.47
CA ILE A 164 -9.29 -2.52 9.36
C ILE A 164 -9.07 -1.06 9.76
N VAL A 165 -8.42 -0.31 8.89
CA VAL A 165 -8.09 1.11 9.10
C VAL A 165 -9.08 2.01 8.39
N GLU A 166 -9.47 1.64 7.16
CA GLU A 166 -10.29 2.48 6.31
C GLU A 166 -11.09 1.65 5.31
N VAL A 167 -12.29 2.14 4.97
CA VAL A 167 -13.11 1.65 3.86
C VAL A 167 -13.23 2.76 2.82
N ASN A 168 -12.64 2.54 1.65
CA ASN A 168 -12.52 3.53 0.60
C ASN A 168 -13.56 3.29 -0.50
N ALA A 169 -14.44 4.27 -0.78
CA ALA A 169 -15.26 4.29 -1.98
C ALA A 169 -14.38 4.58 -3.22
N ALA A 170 -14.80 4.10 -4.39
CA ALA A 170 -14.12 4.29 -5.67
C ALA A 170 -12.60 3.99 -5.62
N PRO A 171 -12.20 2.76 -5.20
CA PRO A 171 -10.81 2.42 -5.02
C PRO A 171 -10.04 2.40 -6.34
N GLY A 172 -8.77 2.81 -6.31
CA GLY A 172 -7.87 2.67 -7.46
C GLY A 172 -7.60 1.19 -7.77
N LEU A 173 -7.91 0.76 -9.00
CA LEU A 173 -7.81 -0.65 -9.40
C LEU A 173 -6.42 -1.06 -9.89
N ARG A 174 -5.54 -0.10 -10.20
CA ARG A 174 -4.23 -0.34 -10.83
C ARG A 174 -3.39 -1.38 -10.09
N MET A 175 -3.32 -1.29 -8.75
CA MET A 175 -2.51 -2.21 -7.94
C MET A 175 -2.93 -3.67 -8.06
N HIS A 176 -4.19 -3.91 -8.43
CA HIS A 176 -4.75 -5.25 -8.64
C HIS A 176 -4.65 -5.69 -10.09
N LEU A 177 -4.83 -4.77 -11.06
CA LEU A 177 -4.73 -5.04 -12.49
C LEU A 177 -3.28 -5.27 -12.93
N ALA A 178 -2.36 -4.47 -12.43
CA ALA A 178 -0.95 -4.49 -12.79
C ALA A 178 -0.06 -4.28 -11.55
N PRO A 179 0.00 -5.27 -10.63
CA PRO A 179 0.84 -5.19 -9.44
C PRO A 179 2.32 -5.10 -9.82
N SER A 180 3.14 -4.62 -8.90
CA SER A 180 4.61 -4.59 -9.07
C SER A 180 5.18 -6.01 -9.11
N PHE A 181 4.58 -6.90 -8.31
CA PHE A 181 4.96 -8.32 -8.16
C PHE A 181 3.70 -9.20 -8.06
N GLY A 182 3.77 -10.40 -8.59
CA GLY A 182 2.66 -11.36 -8.59
C GLY A 182 1.77 -11.25 -9.84
N LYS A 183 0.50 -11.65 -9.72
CA LYS A 183 -0.43 -11.78 -10.83
C LYS A 183 -1.34 -10.56 -10.93
N GLY A 184 -1.59 -10.06 -12.14
CA GLY A 184 -2.71 -9.17 -12.40
C GLY A 184 -4.05 -9.91 -12.25
N ARG A 185 -5.02 -9.23 -11.63
CA ARG A 185 -6.37 -9.78 -11.41
C ARG A 185 -7.38 -9.08 -12.32
N ALA A 186 -8.29 -9.83 -12.92
CA ALA A 186 -9.31 -9.31 -13.84
C ALA A 186 -10.45 -8.59 -13.09
N VAL A 187 -10.11 -7.62 -12.24
CA VAL A 187 -11.06 -6.94 -11.36
C VAL A 187 -12.11 -6.13 -12.13
N GLY A 188 -11.78 -5.66 -13.35
CA GLY A 188 -12.74 -4.98 -14.22
C GLY A 188 -13.87 -5.90 -14.67
N GLU A 189 -13.57 -7.16 -14.97
CA GLU A 189 -14.56 -8.16 -15.31
C GLU A 189 -15.53 -8.41 -14.13
N ALA A 190 -15.01 -8.51 -12.91
CA ALA A 190 -15.85 -8.68 -11.72
C ALA A 190 -16.82 -7.50 -11.52
N ILE A 191 -16.38 -6.26 -11.80
CA ILE A 191 -17.24 -5.07 -11.75
C ILE A 191 -18.34 -5.16 -12.81
N VAL A 192 -17.99 -5.48 -14.06
CA VAL A 192 -18.96 -5.57 -15.16
C VAL A 192 -19.99 -6.66 -14.85
N ASN A 193 -19.55 -7.83 -14.41
CA ASN A 193 -20.46 -8.94 -14.07
C ASN A 193 -21.39 -8.62 -12.88
N MET A 194 -20.93 -7.79 -11.93
CA MET A 194 -21.79 -7.33 -10.85
C MET A 194 -22.84 -6.32 -11.36
N MET A 195 -22.45 -5.41 -12.26
CA MET A 195 -23.34 -4.38 -12.79
C MET A 195 -24.34 -4.93 -13.82
N PHE A 196 -23.98 -5.98 -14.53
CA PHE A 196 -24.75 -6.61 -15.60
C PHE A 196 -24.79 -8.14 -15.40
N PRO A 197 -25.54 -8.63 -14.40
CA PRO A 197 -25.50 -10.04 -13.99
C PRO A 197 -26.04 -10.98 -15.06
N ASP A 198 -26.89 -10.52 -15.97
CA ASP A 198 -27.55 -11.33 -17.02
C ASP A 198 -26.79 -11.31 -18.37
N GLY A 199 -25.66 -10.63 -18.45
CA GLY A 199 -24.79 -10.65 -19.62
C GLY A 199 -25.33 -9.96 -20.88
N ASP A 200 -26.27 -9.02 -20.72
CA ASP A 200 -26.82 -8.20 -21.81
C ASP A 200 -26.02 -6.90 -21.99
#